data_d874357fca500804215bc613e542b66b
#
_entry.id   d874357fca500804215bc613e542b66b
#
_cell.length_a   1.000
_cell.length_b   1.000
_cell.length_c   1.000
_cell.angle_alpha   90.00
_cell.angle_beta   90.00
_cell.angle_gamma   90.00
#
_symmetry.space_group_name_H-M   'P 1'
#
loop_
_entity.id
_entity.type
_entity.pdbx_description
1 polymer ?
#
loop_
_entity_poly.entity_id
_entity_poly.type
_entity_poly.pdbx_seq_one_letter_code
_entity_poly.pdbx_strand_id
1 'polypeptide(L)'
;MVLTFAAVLMLSGCASTEWLSSADEAVVGSAWNADAGVSLSDELPAVARSEWWKAWKDAELSALVDRAMAESTDVRTALANLKTAAASADQATADLFPTLKLGADGSRTHRENQGTTENWSAEASGSWSISLLGGNLAVRRAARYEAMASLLTLEDVKNAVAAEAASDYVALKLAFVKRRIAEATLKNYEEAGHIARWRFEAGLSDQSEVDQAVSNREGARAALALTEKSIAQYKNALARLTVQNAADIRVTDDGLVPTAPLNLAVAVPAETLKNRPDLRAAQLTVAAASERVYKAKTQWFPSLSLSGNIGTQAATIGTLGASGTGIAALAGALSMPLLNWGDQVTAAKEAEASLEKARSTYLATLLNALEETENALTAIQTAQTRTAPLTIALSAAESAADLTMKSYRVGLVDYQNVLNTQRSLLTARENARTNEADMASALITLYTALGGAWKATEAQQQLFLKLDDRAS
;
A
#
# COMPACT_ATOMS: atom_id res chain seq x y z
N MET A 1 27.32 39.57 12.84
CA MET A 1 26.90 38.79 11.63
C MET A 1 26.90 37.30 11.82
N VAL A 2 27.84 36.68 12.56
CA VAL A 2 27.87 35.23 12.84
C VAL A 2 26.78 34.77 13.83
N LEU A 3 26.46 35.60 14.86
CA LEU A 3 25.43 35.28 15.88
C LEU A 3 23.98 35.38 15.37
N THR A 4 23.71 36.19 14.38
CA THR A 4 22.38 36.28 13.75
C THR A 4 22.09 35.13 12.80
N PHE A 5 23.13 34.53 12.19
CA PHE A 5 22.98 33.34 11.34
C PHE A 5 22.71 32.06 12.15
N ALA A 6 23.28 31.94 13.37
CA ALA A 6 23.02 30.80 14.26
C ALA A 6 21.56 30.78 14.78
N ALA A 7 20.94 31.95 15.00
CA ALA A 7 19.54 32.06 15.44
C ALA A 7 18.55 31.66 14.34
N VAL A 8 18.86 31.87 13.06
CA VAL A 8 18.02 31.46 11.91
C VAL A 8 18.08 29.95 11.70
N LEU A 9 19.18 29.28 12.07
CA LEU A 9 19.33 27.82 11.96
C LEU A 9 18.55 27.04 12.99
N MET A 10 18.27 27.60 14.16
CA MET A 10 17.46 26.94 15.21
C MET A 10 15.96 26.94 14.94
N LEU A 11 15.47 27.78 14.02
CA LEU A 11 14.04 27.92 13.68
C LEU A 11 13.54 26.95 12.61
N SER A 12 14.41 26.21 11.94
CA SER A 12 14.01 25.33 10.83
C SER A 12 13.29 24.04 11.26
N GLY A 13 13.43 23.60 12.51
CA GLY A 13 12.69 22.44 13.04
C GLY A 13 11.22 22.76 13.36
N CYS A 14 10.91 23.99 13.80
CA CYS A 14 9.54 24.41 14.07
C CYS A 14 8.73 24.74 12.80
N ALA A 15 9.40 25.22 11.73
CA ALA A 15 8.73 25.59 10.49
C ALA A 15 8.12 24.41 9.70
N SER A 16 8.56 23.18 9.94
CA SER A 16 7.98 21.99 9.29
C SER A 16 6.67 21.55 9.92
N THR A 17 6.53 21.68 11.24
CA THR A 17 5.31 21.35 11.99
C THR A 17 4.20 22.39 11.78
N GLU A 18 4.54 23.68 11.74
CA GLU A 18 3.58 24.75 11.43
C GLU A 18 3.02 24.63 10.01
N TRP A 19 3.86 24.26 9.03
CA TRP A 19 3.37 24.07 7.66
C TRP A 19 2.41 22.89 7.55
N LEU A 20 2.68 21.77 8.23
CA LEU A 20 1.80 20.58 8.23
C LEU A 20 0.42 20.92 8.82
N SER A 21 0.38 21.63 9.97
CA SER A 21 -0.90 22.02 10.59
C SER A 21 -1.71 22.98 9.73
N SER A 22 -1.07 23.93 9.08
CA SER A 22 -1.74 24.89 8.19
C SER A 22 -2.26 24.24 6.90
N ALA A 23 -1.56 23.24 6.37
CA ALA A 23 -2.00 22.48 5.20
C ALA A 23 -3.22 21.60 5.52
N ASP A 24 -3.24 20.96 6.69
CA ASP A 24 -4.38 20.15 7.15
C ASP A 24 -5.63 21.02 7.38
N GLU A 25 -5.51 22.15 8.07
CA GLU A 25 -6.62 23.07 8.34
C GLU A 25 -7.22 23.68 7.07
N ALA A 26 -6.41 23.90 6.04
CA ALA A 26 -6.87 24.52 4.79
C ALA A 26 -7.73 23.58 3.92
N VAL A 27 -7.60 22.26 4.10
CA VAL A 27 -8.16 21.26 3.17
C VAL A 27 -9.17 20.33 3.84
N VAL A 28 -9.00 20.04 5.12
CA VAL A 28 -9.87 19.08 5.84
C VAL A 28 -11.12 19.78 6.37
N GLY A 29 -12.30 19.40 5.81
CA GLY A 29 -13.60 19.87 6.30
C GLY A 29 -13.96 19.32 7.67
N SER A 30 -14.91 19.98 8.35
CA SER A 30 -15.42 19.54 9.66
C SER A 30 -16.35 18.33 9.60
N ALA A 31 -16.87 17.97 8.41
CA ALA A 31 -17.77 16.84 8.18
C ALA A 31 -17.57 16.27 6.77
N TRP A 32 -17.98 15.02 6.58
CA TRP A 32 -18.06 14.40 5.25
C TRP A 32 -19.24 14.98 4.47
N ASN A 33 -19.10 15.10 3.14
CA ASN A 33 -20.18 15.59 2.28
C ASN A 33 -21.23 14.52 1.98
N ALA A 34 -20.83 13.24 1.93
CA ALA A 34 -21.71 12.13 1.69
C ALA A 34 -22.38 11.67 3.01
N ASP A 35 -23.72 11.71 3.02
CA ASP A 35 -24.54 11.15 4.11
C ASP A 35 -24.88 9.69 3.79
N ALA A 36 -23.98 8.79 4.14
CA ALA A 36 -24.18 7.35 3.92
C ALA A 36 -25.11 6.68 4.96
N GLY A 37 -25.75 7.45 5.85
CA GLY A 37 -26.55 6.90 6.95
C GLY A 37 -25.75 6.01 7.91
N VAL A 38 -24.41 6.11 7.85
CA VAL A 38 -23.49 5.41 8.75
C VAL A 38 -23.41 6.22 10.03
N SER A 39 -23.82 5.65 11.17
CA SER A 39 -23.73 6.35 12.44
C SER A 39 -22.27 6.62 12.78
N LEU A 40 -21.94 7.90 13.01
CA LEU A 40 -20.64 8.31 13.54
C LEU A 40 -20.61 7.89 15.03
N SER A 41 -19.72 6.99 15.40
CA SER A 41 -19.52 6.57 16.78
C SER A 41 -18.05 6.67 17.15
N ASP A 42 -17.77 7.38 18.24
CA ASP A 42 -16.41 7.53 18.77
C ASP A 42 -15.87 6.24 19.44
N GLU A 43 -16.69 5.19 19.57
CA GLU A 43 -16.37 3.99 20.34
C GLU A 43 -16.50 2.69 19.56
N LEU A 44 -15.62 2.45 18.58
CA LEU A 44 -15.35 1.08 18.16
C LEU A 44 -14.19 0.51 18.98
N PRO A 45 -14.32 -0.73 19.52
CA PRO A 45 -13.21 -1.38 20.21
C PRO A 45 -11.97 -1.43 19.32
N ALA A 46 -10.80 -1.14 19.86
CA ALA A 46 -9.53 -1.06 19.10
C ALA A 46 -9.23 -2.34 18.29
N VAL A 47 -9.67 -3.51 18.76
CA VAL A 47 -9.55 -4.82 18.11
C VAL A 47 -10.42 -4.91 16.85
N ALA A 48 -11.61 -4.30 16.86
CA ALA A 48 -12.51 -4.31 15.69
C ALA A 48 -11.98 -3.41 14.54
N ARG A 49 -11.01 -2.56 14.82
CA ARG A 49 -10.45 -1.64 13.83
C ARG A 49 -9.26 -2.23 13.08
N SER A 50 -8.43 -3.06 13.72
CA SER A 50 -7.22 -3.65 13.09
C SER A 50 -7.50 -4.92 12.28
N GLU A 51 -8.64 -5.58 12.51
CA GLU A 51 -9.03 -6.84 11.86
C GLU A 51 -10.47 -6.73 11.34
N TRP A 52 -10.77 -5.66 10.60
CA TRP A 52 -12.11 -5.33 10.11
C TRP A 52 -12.81 -6.47 9.36
N TRP A 53 -12.05 -7.35 8.69
CA TRP A 53 -12.60 -8.50 7.95
C TRP A 53 -13.22 -9.54 8.87
N LYS A 54 -12.82 -9.62 10.13
CA LYS A 54 -13.43 -10.52 11.13
C LYS A 54 -14.85 -10.09 11.54
N ALA A 55 -15.19 -8.80 11.37
CA ALA A 55 -16.53 -8.30 11.60
C ALA A 55 -17.57 -8.90 10.64
N TRP A 56 -17.14 -9.42 9.50
CA TRP A 56 -18.00 -10.10 8.53
C TRP A 56 -18.46 -11.47 8.98
N LYS A 57 -17.87 -12.02 10.05
CA LYS A 57 -18.18 -13.35 10.61
C LYS A 57 -18.07 -14.48 9.58
N ASP A 58 -17.23 -14.28 8.56
CA ASP A 58 -16.92 -15.25 7.52
C ASP A 58 -15.53 -15.84 7.79
N ALA A 59 -15.51 -17.15 8.10
CA ALA A 59 -14.26 -17.83 8.46
C ALA A 59 -13.35 -18.04 7.25
N GLU A 60 -13.92 -18.24 6.04
CA GLU A 60 -13.16 -18.42 4.81
C GLU A 60 -12.50 -17.11 4.41
N LEU A 61 -13.24 -16.00 4.44
CA LEU A 61 -12.69 -14.66 4.22
C LEU A 61 -11.55 -14.38 5.20
N SER A 62 -11.79 -14.61 6.49
CA SER A 62 -10.79 -14.33 7.53
C SER A 62 -9.51 -15.14 7.32
N ALA A 63 -9.62 -16.42 7.01
CA ALA A 63 -8.47 -17.29 6.78
C ALA A 63 -7.66 -16.88 5.53
N LEU A 64 -8.33 -16.44 4.46
CA LEU A 64 -7.66 -15.98 3.24
C LEU A 64 -6.94 -14.65 3.47
N VAL A 65 -7.57 -13.69 4.14
CA VAL A 65 -6.96 -12.39 4.45
C VAL A 65 -5.76 -12.56 5.39
N ASP A 66 -5.93 -13.31 6.48
CA ASP A 66 -4.84 -13.55 7.45
C ASP A 66 -3.65 -14.22 6.76
N ARG A 67 -3.89 -15.18 5.86
CA ARG A 67 -2.83 -15.82 5.10
C ARG A 67 -2.19 -14.89 4.06
N ALA A 68 -2.97 -14.09 3.35
CA ALA A 68 -2.45 -13.10 2.41
C ALA A 68 -1.52 -12.11 3.11
N MET A 69 -1.91 -11.61 4.28
CA MET A 69 -1.08 -10.71 5.09
C MET A 69 0.21 -11.36 5.60
N ALA A 70 0.20 -12.67 5.87
CA ALA A 70 1.38 -13.39 6.36
C ALA A 70 2.35 -13.77 5.23
N GLU A 71 1.84 -14.14 4.05
CA GLU A 71 2.62 -14.81 3.01
C GLU A 71 2.84 -13.96 1.75
N SER A 72 2.08 -12.88 1.51
CA SER A 72 2.19 -12.07 0.30
C SER A 72 3.62 -11.59 0.03
N THR A 73 3.99 -11.65 -1.25
CA THR A 73 5.27 -11.13 -1.73
C THR A 73 5.41 -9.62 -1.51
N ASP A 74 4.31 -8.88 -1.54
CA ASP A 74 4.30 -7.43 -1.35
C ASP A 74 4.61 -7.07 0.10
N VAL A 75 4.02 -7.79 1.06
CA VAL A 75 4.33 -7.66 2.50
C VAL A 75 5.78 -8.05 2.78
N ARG A 76 6.27 -9.15 2.18
CA ARG A 76 7.68 -9.56 2.33
C ARG A 76 8.64 -8.53 1.74
N THR A 77 8.30 -7.91 0.62
CA THR A 77 9.08 -6.83 0.01
C THR A 77 9.10 -5.59 0.89
N ALA A 78 7.95 -5.17 1.40
CA ALA A 78 7.87 -4.04 2.33
C ALA A 78 8.65 -4.29 3.64
N LEU A 79 8.62 -5.54 4.16
CA LEU A 79 9.43 -5.94 5.32
C LEU A 79 10.94 -5.90 5.01
N ALA A 80 11.34 -6.29 3.82
CA ALA A 80 12.74 -6.19 3.39
C ALA A 80 13.18 -4.73 3.26
N ASN A 81 12.32 -3.86 2.72
CA ASN A 81 12.57 -2.42 2.64
C ASN A 81 12.73 -1.79 4.04
N LEU A 82 11.88 -2.17 5.00
CA LEU A 82 12.01 -1.76 6.39
C LEU A 82 13.36 -2.17 6.99
N LYS A 83 13.79 -3.42 6.77
CA LYS A 83 15.10 -3.89 7.25
C LYS A 83 16.24 -3.11 6.63
N THR A 84 16.15 -2.76 5.34
CA THR A 84 17.15 -1.92 4.65
C THR A 84 17.17 -0.51 5.23
N ALA A 85 16.03 0.11 5.45
CA ALA A 85 15.94 1.44 6.05
C ALA A 85 16.46 1.45 7.50
N ALA A 86 16.16 0.42 8.29
CA ALA A 86 16.69 0.26 9.63
C ALA A 86 18.23 0.12 9.64
N ALA A 87 18.79 -0.71 8.74
CA ALA A 87 20.23 -0.85 8.59
C ALA A 87 20.90 0.47 8.18
N SER A 88 20.24 1.27 7.32
CA SER A 88 20.73 2.62 6.95
C SER A 88 20.73 3.58 8.15
N ALA A 89 19.73 3.50 9.04
CA ALA A 89 19.68 4.28 10.25
C ALA A 89 20.77 3.86 11.27
N ASP A 90 21.05 2.55 11.36
CA ASP A 90 22.16 2.03 12.15
C ASP A 90 23.51 2.48 11.58
N GLN A 91 23.69 2.45 10.26
CA GLN A 91 24.89 2.97 9.58
C GLN A 91 25.08 4.46 9.87
N ALA A 92 24.03 5.29 9.72
CA ALA A 92 24.10 6.71 10.03
C ALA A 92 24.41 6.98 11.51
N THR A 93 24.09 6.05 12.39
CA THR A 93 24.47 6.08 13.81
C THR A 93 25.94 5.69 13.99
N ALA A 94 26.39 4.64 13.30
CA ALA A 94 27.79 4.21 13.32
C ALA A 94 28.74 5.30 12.78
N ASP A 95 28.32 6.06 11.77
CA ASP A 95 29.09 7.16 11.16
C ASP A 95 29.35 8.35 12.13
N LEU A 96 28.69 8.37 13.30
CA LEU A 96 29.00 9.34 14.36
C LEU A 96 30.25 8.97 15.16
N PHE A 97 30.75 7.74 15.05
CA PHE A 97 31.89 7.22 15.80
C PHE A 97 33.13 7.10 14.90
N PRO A 98 34.33 7.04 15.51
CA PRO A 98 35.55 6.80 14.75
C PRO A 98 35.51 5.46 14.01
N THR A 99 36.04 5.44 12.79
CA THR A 99 36.30 4.19 12.06
C THR A 99 37.73 3.72 12.34
N LEU A 100 37.90 2.42 12.57
CA LEU A 100 39.21 1.77 12.69
C LEU A 100 39.37 0.77 11.56
N LYS A 101 40.56 0.83 10.92
CA LYS A 101 40.93 -0.08 9.82
C LYS A 101 42.27 -0.70 10.11
N LEU A 102 42.45 -1.97 9.80
CA LEU A 102 43.72 -2.64 9.73
C LEU A 102 44.12 -2.78 8.27
N GLY A 103 45.31 -2.37 7.95
CA GLY A 103 45.85 -2.45 6.59
C GLY A 103 47.28 -3.02 6.61
N ALA A 104 47.63 -3.70 5.54
CA ALA A 104 49.00 -4.07 5.23
C ALA A 104 49.24 -3.77 3.75
N ASP A 105 50.23 -3.01 3.48
CA ASP A 105 50.61 -2.54 2.13
C ASP A 105 52.04 -2.88 1.82
N GLY A 106 52.30 -3.28 0.56
CA GLY A 106 53.60 -3.47 0.03
C GLY A 106 53.73 -2.77 -1.31
N SER A 107 54.72 -1.91 -1.44
CA SER A 107 55.01 -1.22 -2.70
C SER A 107 56.45 -1.39 -3.11
N ARG A 108 56.69 -1.57 -4.41
CA ARG A 108 58.01 -1.59 -5.04
C ARG A 108 58.00 -0.57 -6.18
N THR A 109 58.80 0.47 -6.03
CA THR A 109 58.88 1.55 -7.00
C THR A 109 60.26 1.60 -7.59
N HIS A 110 60.39 1.51 -8.92
CA HIS A 110 61.61 1.72 -9.65
C HIS A 110 61.61 3.13 -10.28
N ARG A 111 62.62 3.93 -10.00
CA ARG A 111 62.82 5.24 -10.64
C ARG A 111 64.11 5.23 -11.41
N GLU A 112 64.06 5.70 -12.65
CA GLU A 112 65.23 5.89 -13.49
C GLU A 112 66.20 6.84 -12.77
N ASN A 113 67.43 6.45 -12.62
CA ASN A 113 68.50 7.16 -11.88
C ASN A 113 68.43 7.14 -10.33
N GLN A 114 67.42 6.52 -9.69
CA GLN A 114 67.35 6.41 -8.23
C GLN A 114 67.28 4.96 -7.73
N GLY A 115 67.17 4.00 -8.68
CA GLY A 115 67.08 2.58 -8.33
C GLY A 115 65.67 2.14 -7.88
N THR A 116 65.62 0.95 -7.26
CA THR A 116 64.41 0.36 -6.74
C THR A 116 64.30 0.58 -5.25
N THR A 117 63.18 1.13 -4.81
CA THR A 117 62.81 1.26 -3.38
C THR A 117 61.63 0.37 -3.11
N GLU A 118 61.67 -0.36 -2.00
CA GLU A 118 60.56 -1.12 -1.48
C GLU A 118 60.05 -0.45 -0.20
N ASN A 119 58.77 -0.55 0.03
CA ASN A 119 58.14 -0.08 1.26
C ASN A 119 57.06 -1.08 1.66
N TRP A 120 57.16 -1.59 2.87
CA TRP A 120 56.21 -2.52 3.48
C TRP A 120 55.67 -1.87 4.73
N SER A 121 54.33 -1.85 4.90
CA SER A 121 53.69 -1.33 6.08
C SER A 121 52.60 -2.28 6.58
N ALA A 122 52.42 -2.34 7.91
CA ALA A 122 51.29 -2.94 8.56
C ALA A 122 50.83 -1.96 9.65
N GLU A 123 49.61 -1.44 9.51
CA GLU A 123 49.14 -0.38 10.38
C GLU A 123 47.64 -0.52 10.74
N ALA A 124 47.32 -0.06 11.94
CA ALA A 124 45.94 0.27 12.31
C ALA A 124 45.75 1.78 12.13
N SER A 125 44.79 2.16 11.30
CA SER A 125 44.44 3.56 11.04
C SER A 125 43.03 3.87 11.56
N GLY A 126 42.87 5.03 12.19
CA GLY A 126 41.60 5.54 12.68
C GLY A 126 41.26 6.87 11.98
N SER A 127 39.99 7.07 11.70
CA SER A 127 39.49 8.35 11.20
C SER A 127 38.14 8.72 11.79
N TRP A 128 37.96 9.98 12.12
CA TRP A 128 36.72 10.52 12.67
C TRP A 128 36.43 11.90 12.10
N SER A 129 35.23 12.08 11.54
CA SER A 129 34.77 13.38 11.02
C SER A 129 33.64 13.92 11.88
N ILE A 130 33.87 15.09 12.47
CA ILE A 130 32.94 15.75 13.38
C ILE A 130 32.39 17.01 12.71
N SER A 131 31.08 17.04 12.47
CA SER A 131 30.39 18.25 12.08
C SER A 131 30.10 19.11 13.32
N LEU A 132 30.73 20.25 13.43
CA LEU A 132 30.63 21.13 14.62
C LEU A 132 29.21 21.66 14.90
N LEU A 133 28.39 21.77 13.84
CA LEU A 133 26.98 22.19 13.93
C LEU A 133 25.99 21.03 13.81
N GLY A 134 26.41 19.81 14.13
CA GLY A 134 25.49 18.67 14.19
C GLY A 134 24.97 18.17 12.85
N GLY A 135 25.63 18.49 11.71
CA GLY A 135 25.23 18.02 10.40
C GLY A 135 25.16 16.48 10.30
N ASN A 136 26.08 15.75 10.97
CA ASN A 136 26.04 14.29 11.03
C ASN A 136 24.88 13.78 11.88
N LEU A 137 24.50 14.50 12.94
CA LEU A 137 23.31 14.20 13.76
C LEU A 137 22.02 14.37 12.94
N ALA A 138 21.97 15.40 12.08
CA ALA A 138 20.85 15.59 11.17
C ALA A 138 20.69 14.43 10.18
N VAL A 139 21.81 13.91 9.64
CA VAL A 139 21.79 12.71 8.78
C VAL A 139 21.23 11.51 9.53
N ARG A 140 21.66 11.30 10.78
CA ARG A 140 21.12 10.23 11.62
C ARG A 140 19.62 10.41 11.89
N ARG A 141 19.15 11.63 12.22
CA ARG A 141 17.72 11.90 12.42
C ARG A 141 16.92 11.65 11.14
N ALA A 142 17.40 12.14 10.00
CA ALA A 142 16.77 11.87 8.71
C ALA A 142 16.63 10.38 8.42
N ALA A 143 17.69 9.59 8.58
CA ALA A 143 17.66 8.15 8.37
C ALA A 143 16.70 7.41 9.32
N ARG A 144 16.55 7.90 10.56
CA ARG A 144 15.55 7.36 11.51
C ARG A 144 14.12 7.68 11.09
N TYR A 145 13.83 8.91 10.67
CA TYR A 145 12.52 9.25 10.13
C TYR A 145 12.17 8.40 8.91
N GLU A 146 13.13 8.10 8.05
CA GLU A 146 12.94 7.22 6.91
C GLU A 146 12.67 5.75 7.32
N ALA A 147 13.36 5.25 8.35
CA ALA A 147 13.08 3.92 8.88
C ALA A 147 11.68 3.84 9.52
N MET A 148 11.25 4.90 10.22
CA MET A 148 9.89 5.01 10.75
C MET A 148 8.85 5.11 9.63
N ALA A 149 9.11 5.90 8.58
CA ALA A 149 8.24 5.99 7.40
C ALA A 149 8.10 4.63 6.71
N SER A 150 9.21 3.89 6.57
CA SER A 150 9.19 2.53 6.00
C SER A 150 8.40 1.53 6.84
N LEU A 151 8.39 1.66 8.18
CA LEU A 151 7.52 0.86 9.06
C LEU A 151 6.04 1.14 8.79
N LEU A 152 5.66 2.41 8.65
CA LEU A 152 4.28 2.80 8.35
C LEU A 152 3.87 2.37 6.94
N THR A 153 4.78 2.43 5.97
CA THR A 153 4.56 1.89 4.63
C THR A 153 4.31 0.37 4.65
N LEU A 154 4.99 -0.38 5.52
CA LEU A 154 4.70 -1.81 5.70
C LEU A 154 3.27 -2.04 6.21
N GLU A 155 2.79 -1.24 7.16
CA GLU A 155 1.41 -1.36 7.66
C GLU A 155 0.38 -0.96 6.58
N ASP A 156 0.68 0.04 5.78
CA ASP A 156 -0.15 0.43 4.63
C ASP A 156 -0.23 -0.69 3.58
N VAL A 157 0.89 -1.31 3.22
CA VAL A 157 0.94 -2.47 2.31
C VAL A 157 0.14 -3.66 2.85
N LYS A 158 0.22 -3.95 4.16
CA LYS A 158 -0.60 -5.01 4.78
C LYS A 158 -2.09 -4.70 4.63
N ASN A 159 -2.47 -3.45 4.83
CA ASN A 159 -3.85 -3.00 4.69
C ASN A 159 -4.35 -3.14 3.25
N ALA A 160 -3.53 -2.73 2.28
CA ALA A 160 -3.84 -2.87 0.86
C ALA A 160 -3.99 -4.35 0.45
N VAL A 161 -3.09 -5.23 0.91
CA VAL A 161 -3.15 -6.67 0.66
C VAL A 161 -4.41 -7.30 1.29
N ALA A 162 -4.77 -6.88 2.50
CA ALA A 162 -6.01 -7.35 3.15
C ALA A 162 -7.25 -6.94 2.35
N ALA A 163 -7.28 -5.70 1.86
CA ALA A 163 -8.39 -5.18 1.06
C ALA A 163 -8.46 -5.86 -0.32
N GLU A 164 -7.34 -6.09 -0.98
CA GLU A 164 -7.28 -6.82 -2.25
C GLU A 164 -7.79 -8.25 -2.09
N ALA A 165 -7.32 -8.97 -1.06
CA ALA A 165 -7.78 -10.33 -0.78
C ALA A 165 -9.29 -10.40 -0.48
N ALA A 166 -9.81 -9.45 0.29
CA ALA A 166 -11.24 -9.38 0.59
C ALA A 166 -12.07 -9.02 -0.65
N SER A 167 -11.60 -8.11 -1.48
CA SER A 167 -12.27 -7.71 -2.73
C SER A 167 -12.30 -8.88 -3.73
N ASP A 168 -11.20 -9.60 -3.90
CA ASP A 168 -11.12 -10.79 -4.75
C ASP A 168 -12.02 -11.92 -4.22
N TYR A 169 -12.13 -12.07 -2.89
CA TYR A 169 -13.05 -13.01 -2.29
C TYR A 169 -14.52 -12.66 -2.59
N VAL A 170 -14.93 -11.40 -2.41
CA VAL A 170 -16.27 -10.93 -2.75
C VAL A 170 -16.57 -11.12 -4.24
N ALA A 171 -15.62 -10.79 -5.10
CA ALA A 171 -15.74 -10.98 -6.54
C ALA A 171 -15.85 -12.46 -6.94
N LEU A 172 -15.12 -13.36 -6.26
CA LEU A 172 -15.23 -14.81 -6.45
C LEU A 172 -16.63 -15.31 -6.03
N LYS A 173 -17.14 -14.88 -4.89
CA LYS A 173 -18.50 -15.23 -4.41
C LYS A 173 -19.56 -14.73 -5.41
N LEU A 174 -19.43 -13.50 -5.90
CA LEU A 174 -20.32 -12.98 -6.96
C LEU A 174 -20.23 -13.81 -8.23
N ALA A 175 -19.03 -14.24 -8.64
CA ALA A 175 -18.85 -15.09 -9.83
C ALA A 175 -19.53 -16.45 -9.66
N PHE A 176 -19.53 -17.05 -8.46
CA PHE A 176 -20.32 -18.26 -8.17
C PHE A 176 -21.82 -18.01 -8.32
N VAL A 177 -22.32 -16.89 -7.78
CA VAL A 177 -23.75 -16.52 -7.93
C VAL A 177 -24.10 -16.31 -9.42
N LYS A 178 -23.25 -15.61 -10.19
CA LYS A 178 -23.44 -15.41 -11.63
C LYS A 178 -23.41 -16.73 -12.41
N ARG A 179 -22.58 -17.70 -12.03
CA ARG A 179 -22.61 -19.05 -12.60
C ARG A 179 -23.96 -19.72 -12.38
N ARG A 180 -24.49 -19.73 -11.18
CA ARG A 180 -25.82 -20.28 -10.89
C ARG A 180 -26.94 -19.60 -11.68
N ILE A 181 -26.86 -18.29 -11.84
CA ILE A 181 -27.82 -17.54 -12.68
C ILE A 181 -27.69 -17.99 -14.15
N ALA A 182 -26.46 -18.12 -14.68
CA ALA A 182 -26.21 -18.57 -16.04
C ALA A 182 -26.68 -20.02 -16.28
N GLU A 183 -26.45 -20.93 -15.33
CA GLU A 183 -26.95 -22.32 -15.33
C GLU A 183 -28.49 -22.35 -15.38
N ALA A 184 -29.15 -21.57 -14.52
CA ALA A 184 -30.61 -21.46 -14.51
C ALA A 184 -31.15 -20.87 -15.83
N THR A 185 -30.47 -19.88 -16.38
CA THR A 185 -30.82 -19.25 -17.66
C THR A 185 -30.66 -20.24 -18.81
N LEU A 186 -29.57 -21.00 -18.86
CA LEU A 186 -29.35 -22.06 -19.85
C LEU A 186 -30.46 -23.10 -19.78
N LYS A 187 -30.83 -23.57 -18.58
CA LYS A 187 -31.91 -24.51 -18.38
C LYS A 187 -33.26 -23.97 -18.87
N ASN A 188 -33.56 -22.70 -18.62
CA ASN A 188 -34.78 -22.07 -19.11
C ASN A 188 -34.82 -22.00 -20.64
N TYR A 189 -33.70 -21.70 -21.30
CA TYR A 189 -33.62 -21.70 -22.78
C TYR A 189 -33.67 -23.12 -23.36
N GLU A 190 -33.15 -24.13 -22.68
CA GLU A 190 -33.31 -25.54 -23.08
C GLU A 190 -34.77 -25.95 -23.06
N GLU A 191 -35.48 -25.63 -21.96
CA GLU A 191 -36.91 -25.92 -21.83
C GLU A 191 -37.74 -25.19 -22.89
N ALA A 192 -37.50 -23.90 -23.09
CA ALA A 192 -38.18 -23.12 -24.11
C ALA A 192 -37.88 -23.65 -25.53
N GLY A 193 -36.64 -24.11 -25.77
CA GLY A 193 -36.26 -24.71 -27.05
C GLY A 193 -36.92 -26.06 -27.30
N HIS A 194 -37.14 -26.89 -26.28
CA HIS A 194 -37.94 -28.10 -26.40
C HIS A 194 -39.38 -27.81 -26.79
N ILE A 195 -40.00 -26.82 -26.17
CA ILE A 195 -41.37 -26.40 -26.49
C ILE A 195 -41.46 -25.86 -27.93
N ALA A 196 -40.51 -25.01 -28.36
CA ALA A 196 -40.46 -24.47 -29.71
C ALA A 196 -40.40 -25.61 -30.76
N ARG A 197 -39.57 -26.64 -30.52
CA ARG A 197 -39.44 -27.81 -31.39
C ARG A 197 -40.74 -28.59 -31.48
N TRP A 198 -41.40 -28.93 -30.33
CA TRP A 198 -42.67 -29.62 -30.32
C TRP A 198 -43.79 -28.83 -31.04
N ARG A 199 -43.83 -27.49 -30.91
CA ARG A 199 -44.75 -26.63 -31.62
C ARG A 199 -44.51 -26.67 -33.12
N PHE A 200 -43.26 -26.66 -33.58
CA PHE A 200 -42.89 -26.81 -34.97
C PHE A 200 -43.29 -28.18 -35.53
N GLU A 201 -43.01 -29.27 -34.85
CA GLU A 201 -43.40 -30.62 -35.22
C GLU A 201 -44.95 -30.80 -35.31
N ALA A 202 -45.67 -30.05 -34.48
CA ALA A 202 -47.14 -29.98 -34.51
C ALA A 202 -47.69 -29.02 -35.60
N GLY A 203 -46.84 -28.32 -36.32
CA GLY A 203 -47.22 -27.34 -37.34
C GLY A 203 -47.79 -26.02 -36.78
N LEU A 204 -47.51 -25.72 -35.49
CA LEU A 204 -47.98 -24.56 -34.74
C LEU A 204 -47.00 -23.39 -34.73
N SER A 205 -45.78 -23.57 -35.21
CA SER A 205 -44.76 -22.54 -35.33
C SER A 205 -43.90 -22.81 -36.57
N ASP A 206 -43.01 -21.85 -36.92
CA ASP A 206 -42.10 -21.95 -38.05
C ASP A 206 -40.67 -22.36 -37.62
N GLN A 207 -39.81 -22.68 -38.58
CA GLN A 207 -38.43 -23.07 -38.36
C GLN A 207 -37.61 -21.93 -37.69
N SER A 208 -37.99 -20.66 -37.93
CA SER A 208 -37.25 -19.52 -37.37
C SER A 208 -37.36 -19.45 -35.84
N GLU A 209 -38.49 -19.91 -35.25
CA GLU A 209 -38.65 -20.03 -33.80
C GLU A 209 -37.67 -21.07 -33.21
N VAL A 210 -37.50 -22.21 -33.88
CA VAL A 210 -36.58 -23.27 -33.48
C VAL A 210 -35.12 -22.78 -33.55
N ASP A 211 -34.77 -22.14 -34.66
CA ASP A 211 -33.41 -21.60 -34.90
C ASP A 211 -33.06 -20.50 -33.88
N GLN A 212 -34.02 -19.63 -33.56
CA GLN A 212 -33.88 -18.62 -32.51
C GLN A 212 -33.67 -19.27 -31.11
N ALA A 213 -34.39 -20.36 -30.82
CA ALA A 213 -34.23 -21.08 -29.55
C ALA A 213 -32.84 -21.73 -29.45
N VAL A 214 -32.35 -22.33 -30.55
CA VAL A 214 -30.99 -22.85 -30.63
C VAL A 214 -29.95 -21.76 -30.40
N SER A 215 -30.09 -20.63 -31.09
CA SER A 215 -29.19 -19.48 -30.95
C SER A 215 -29.08 -18.97 -29.51
N ASN A 216 -30.24 -18.80 -28.83
CA ASN A 216 -30.26 -18.32 -27.44
C ASN A 216 -29.68 -19.35 -26.45
N ARG A 217 -29.95 -20.65 -26.64
CA ARG A 217 -29.35 -21.72 -25.83
C ARG A 217 -27.83 -21.75 -25.94
N GLU A 218 -27.30 -21.71 -27.18
CA GLU A 218 -25.85 -21.72 -27.38
C GLU A 218 -25.19 -20.44 -26.91
N GLY A 219 -25.87 -19.28 -27.02
CA GLY A 219 -25.44 -18.02 -26.40
C GLY A 219 -25.35 -18.11 -24.88
N ALA A 220 -26.34 -18.72 -24.22
CA ALA A 220 -26.32 -18.92 -22.76
C ALA A 220 -25.20 -19.92 -22.34
N ARG A 221 -24.93 -20.96 -23.15
CA ARG A 221 -23.82 -21.88 -22.92
C ARG A 221 -22.46 -21.18 -23.00
N ALA A 222 -22.30 -20.30 -23.98
CA ALA A 222 -21.09 -19.49 -24.12
C ALA A 222 -20.93 -18.50 -22.92
N ALA A 223 -22.03 -17.89 -22.46
CA ALA A 223 -22.00 -17.02 -21.28
C ALA A 223 -21.61 -17.79 -19.99
N LEU A 224 -22.08 -19.03 -19.82
CA LEU A 224 -21.68 -19.89 -18.70
C LEU A 224 -20.15 -20.11 -18.69
N ALA A 225 -19.55 -20.41 -19.85
CA ALA A 225 -18.10 -20.59 -19.95
C ALA A 225 -17.31 -19.31 -19.57
N LEU A 226 -17.86 -18.13 -19.82
CA LEU A 226 -17.25 -16.86 -19.39
C LEU A 226 -17.30 -16.69 -17.86
N THR A 227 -18.37 -17.14 -17.19
CA THR A 227 -18.42 -17.10 -15.73
C THR A 227 -17.44 -18.08 -15.08
N GLU A 228 -17.26 -19.28 -15.67
CA GLU A 228 -16.23 -20.25 -15.23
C GLU A 228 -14.82 -19.69 -15.37
N LYS A 229 -14.53 -18.98 -16.47
CA LYS A 229 -13.28 -18.25 -16.63
C LYS A 229 -13.07 -17.23 -15.51
N SER A 230 -14.09 -16.44 -15.18
CA SER A 230 -14.01 -15.44 -14.11
C SER A 230 -13.71 -16.07 -12.75
N ILE A 231 -14.37 -17.20 -12.43
CA ILE A 231 -14.09 -17.99 -11.22
C ILE A 231 -12.61 -18.40 -11.16
N ALA A 232 -12.09 -18.93 -12.27
CA ALA A 232 -10.68 -19.32 -12.35
C ALA A 232 -9.75 -18.11 -12.16
N GLN A 233 -10.07 -16.97 -12.73
CA GLN A 233 -9.28 -15.74 -12.59
C GLN A 233 -9.21 -15.26 -11.14
N TYR A 234 -10.34 -15.19 -10.41
CA TYR A 234 -10.36 -14.78 -9.01
C TYR A 234 -9.66 -15.78 -8.10
N LYS A 235 -9.78 -17.09 -8.38
CA LYS A 235 -8.99 -18.11 -7.67
C LYS A 235 -7.48 -17.94 -7.89
N ASN A 236 -7.06 -17.61 -9.12
CA ASN A 236 -5.65 -17.33 -9.43
C ASN A 236 -5.17 -16.05 -8.70
N ALA A 237 -5.99 -15.00 -8.61
CA ALA A 237 -5.66 -13.78 -7.88
C ALA A 237 -5.48 -14.05 -6.37
N LEU A 238 -6.40 -14.75 -5.74
CA LEU A 238 -6.29 -15.17 -4.34
C LEU A 238 -5.07 -16.10 -4.12
N ALA A 239 -4.79 -17.01 -5.05
CA ALA A 239 -3.62 -17.90 -4.99
C ALA A 239 -2.31 -17.12 -5.03
N ARG A 240 -2.23 -16.06 -5.85
CA ARG A 240 -1.08 -15.15 -5.90
C ARG A 240 -0.87 -14.44 -4.57
N LEU A 241 -1.94 -13.88 -4.00
CA LEU A 241 -1.87 -13.15 -2.73
C LEU A 241 -1.49 -14.05 -1.55
N THR A 242 -2.00 -15.28 -1.53
CA THR A 242 -1.78 -16.25 -0.45
C THR A 242 -0.58 -17.17 -0.67
N VAL A 243 0.15 -16.98 -1.78
CA VAL A 243 1.31 -17.79 -2.20
C VAL A 243 0.96 -19.29 -2.18
N GLN A 244 -0.15 -19.65 -2.85
CA GLN A 244 -0.66 -21.02 -2.95
C GLN A 244 -0.89 -21.44 -4.40
N ASN A 245 -1.15 -22.74 -4.61
CA ASN A 245 -1.70 -23.19 -5.89
C ASN A 245 -3.19 -22.81 -5.96
N ALA A 246 -3.66 -22.37 -7.13
CA ALA A 246 -5.07 -22.03 -7.33
C ALA A 246 -6.04 -23.19 -7.06
N ALA A 247 -5.58 -24.45 -7.23
CA ALA A 247 -6.36 -25.64 -6.90
C ALA A 247 -6.60 -25.83 -5.40
N ASP A 248 -5.74 -25.20 -4.55
CA ASP A 248 -5.85 -25.28 -3.09
C ASP A 248 -6.76 -24.17 -2.52
N ILE A 249 -7.15 -23.20 -3.34
CA ILE A 249 -8.11 -22.16 -2.94
C ILE A 249 -9.50 -22.77 -2.83
N ARG A 250 -9.90 -23.01 -1.59
CA ARG A 250 -11.20 -23.57 -1.26
C ARG A 250 -12.12 -22.47 -0.74
N VAL A 251 -13.10 -22.11 -1.54
CA VAL A 251 -14.17 -21.18 -1.19
C VAL A 251 -15.48 -21.88 -1.51
N THR A 252 -16.38 -21.93 -0.54
CA THR A 252 -17.67 -22.60 -0.67
C THR A 252 -18.57 -21.81 -1.61
N ASP A 253 -19.17 -22.53 -2.58
CA ASP A 253 -20.25 -22.00 -3.42
C ASP A 253 -21.59 -22.21 -2.71
N ASP A 254 -21.96 -21.30 -1.84
CA ASP A 254 -23.25 -21.28 -1.14
C ASP A 254 -24.34 -20.49 -1.87
N GLY A 255 -23.96 -19.77 -2.97
CA GLY A 255 -24.86 -18.91 -3.72
C GLY A 255 -25.18 -17.59 -3.05
N LEU A 256 -24.37 -17.18 -2.08
CA LEU A 256 -24.52 -15.94 -1.35
C LEU A 256 -23.34 -15.01 -1.61
N VAL A 257 -23.60 -13.71 -1.66
CA VAL A 257 -22.60 -12.68 -1.58
C VAL A 257 -22.41 -12.31 -0.11
N PRO A 258 -21.17 -12.18 0.39
CA PRO A 258 -20.94 -11.78 1.78
C PRO A 258 -21.57 -10.43 2.09
N THR A 259 -22.37 -10.36 3.14
CA THR A 259 -22.98 -9.12 3.62
C THR A 259 -22.21 -8.58 4.81
N ALA A 260 -21.65 -7.39 4.68
CA ALA A 260 -21.02 -6.73 5.81
C ALA A 260 -22.06 -6.09 6.74
N PRO A 261 -21.82 -6.09 8.05
CA PRO A 261 -22.70 -5.40 8.99
C PRO A 261 -22.62 -3.88 8.74
N LEU A 262 -23.77 -3.25 8.48
CA LEU A 262 -23.89 -1.80 8.27
C LEU A 262 -23.73 -0.96 9.55
N ASN A 263 -23.58 -1.60 10.71
CA ASN A 263 -23.41 -0.91 12.00
C ASN A 263 -21.98 -0.42 12.22
N LEU A 264 -21.34 0.03 11.14
CA LEU A 264 -19.98 0.53 11.19
C LEU A 264 -20.02 2.03 11.48
N ALA A 265 -19.50 2.36 12.63
CA ALA A 265 -19.29 3.73 13.01
C ALA A 265 -18.08 4.28 12.29
N VAL A 266 -18.26 5.38 11.58
CA VAL A 266 -17.19 6.16 10.94
C VAL A 266 -16.91 7.36 11.82
N ALA A 267 -15.66 7.57 12.21
CA ALA A 267 -15.26 8.74 12.97
C ALA A 267 -15.18 10.01 12.10
N VAL A 268 -15.15 11.18 12.74
CA VAL A 268 -15.07 12.49 12.10
C VAL A 268 -13.83 12.60 11.17
N PRO A 269 -13.91 13.30 10.02
CA PRO A 269 -12.88 13.33 8.97
C PRO A 269 -11.46 13.60 9.47
N ALA A 270 -11.28 14.67 10.23
CA ALA A 270 -9.96 15.14 10.62
C ALA A 270 -9.19 14.17 11.52
N GLU A 271 -9.87 13.42 12.41
CA GLU A 271 -9.21 12.48 13.32
C GLU A 271 -8.89 11.14 12.67
N THR A 272 -9.75 10.71 11.77
CA THR A 272 -9.57 9.44 11.04
C THR A 272 -8.38 9.52 10.09
N LEU A 273 -8.27 10.61 9.33
CA LEU A 273 -7.17 10.81 8.39
C LEU A 273 -5.81 10.91 9.08
N LYS A 274 -5.73 11.54 10.25
CA LYS A 274 -4.49 11.63 11.04
C LYS A 274 -3.93 10.26 11.46
N ASN A 275 -4.74 9.22 11.44
CA ASN A 275 -4.33 7.87 11.83
C ASN A 275 -3.92 6.98 10.64
N ARG A 276 -4.04 7.45 9.40
CA ARG A 276 -3.62 6.69 8.20
C ARG A 276 -2.10 6.47 8.18
N PRO A 277 -1.64 5.23 7.96
CA PRO A 277 -0.21 4.93 7.91
C PRO A 277 0.53 5.66 6.78
N ASP A 278 -0.09 5.78 5.60
CA ASP A 278 0.46 6.46 4.43
C ASP A 278 0.67 7.97 4.68
N LEU A 279 -0.29 8.66 5.30
CA LEU A 279 -0.17 10.08 5.67
C LEU A 279 0.93 10.29 6.71
N ARG A 280 1.00 9.43 7.73
CA ARG A 280 2.07 9.50 8.73
C ARG A 280 3.44 9.21 8.12
N ALA A 281 3.54 8.27 7.18
CA ALA A 281 4.78 7.99 6.45
C ALA A 281 5.22 9.23 5.64
N ALA A 282 4.28 9.88 4.96
CA ALA A 282 4.54 11.11 4.23
C ALA A 282 4.99 12.27 5.15
N GLN A 283 4.39 12.42 6.34
CA GLN A 283 4.82 13.39 7.36
C GLN A 283 6.27 13.15 7.79
N LEU A 284 6.63 11.89 8.08
CA LEU A 284 7.99 11.53 8.45
C LEU A 284 8.99 11.76 7.30
N THR A 285 8.56 11.58 6.06
CA THR A 285 9.37 11.91 4.88
C THR A 285 9.63 13.41 4.78
N VAL A 286 8.65 14.26 5.09
CA VAL A 286 8.84 15.72 5.19
C VAL A 286 9.84 16.06 6.30
N ALA A 287 9.73 15.43 7.46
CA ALA A 287 10.66 15.62 8.58
C ALA A 287 12.10 15.20 8.18
N ALA A 288 12.26 14.06 7.53
CA ALA A 288 13.56 13.59 7.02
C ALA A 288 14.17 14.58 6.01
N ALA A 289 13.36 15.09 5.07
CA ALA A 289 13.81 16.09 4.08
C ALA A 289 14.22 17.41 4.76
N SER A 290 13.52 17.84 5.82
CA SER A 290 13.89 19.02 6.62
C SER A 290 15.26 18.86 7.27
N GLU A 291 15.56 17.68 7.84
CA GLU A 291 16.89 17.38 8.41
C GLU A 291 18.00 17.40 7.33
N ARG A 292 17.68 16.95 6.12
CA ARG A 292 18.63 17.03 4.98
C ARG A 292 18.91 18.46 4.54
N VAL A 293 17.89 19.33 4.57
CA VAL A 293 18.09 20.79 4.37
C VAL A 293 19.03 21.34 5.44
N TYR A 294 18.79 21.00 6.71
CA TYR A 294 19.66 21.40 7.80
C TYR A 294 21.11 20.93 7.57
N LYS A 295 21.29 19.64 7.20
CA LYS A 295 22.62 19.09 6.85
C LYS A 295 23.29 19.89 5.72
N ALA A 296 22.57 20.20 4.65
CA ALA A 296 23.12 20.96 3.51
C ALA A 296 23.57 22.37 3.96
N LYS A 297 22.77 23.04 4.81
CA LYS A 297 23.12 24.36 5.36
C LYS A 297 24.30 24.30 6.33
N THR A 298 24.54 23.21 7.04
CA THR A 298 25.71 23.07 7.92
C THR A 298 27.03 22.88 7.18
N GLN A 299 27.01 22.55 5.88
CA GLN A 299 28.25 22.40 5.06
C GLN A 299 29.01 23.71 4.86
N TRP A 300 28.42 24.86 5.13
CA TRP A 300 29.09 26.16 5.11
C TRP A 300 30.02 26.38 6.29
N PHE A 301 29.92 25.58 7.33
CA PHE A 301 30.65 25.74 8.58
C PHE A 301 31.87 24.81 8.64
N PRO A 302 32.87 25.15 9.49
CA PRO A 302 34.04 24.32 9.64
C PRO A 302 33.69 22.90 10.10
N SER A 303 34.40 21.90 9.55
CA SER A 303 34.38 20.52 10.02
C SER A 303 35.72 20.15 10.62
N LEU A 304 35.70 19.36 11.68
CA LEU A 304 36.89 18.83 12.34
C LEU A 304 37.06 17.38 11.91
N SER A 305 38.25 17.04 11.36
CA SER A 305 38.66 15.67 11.10
C SER A 305 39.82 15.29 12.00
N LEU A 306 39.69 14.14 12.66
CA LEU A 306 40.73 13.50 13.43
C LEU A 306 41.16 12.25 12.69
N SER A 307 42.49 12.06 12.53
CA SER A 307 43.03 10.83 11.94
C SER A 307 44.27 10.41 12.73
N GLY A 308 44.51 9.13 12.80
CA GLY A 308 45.67 8.60 13.43
C GLY A 308 46.02 7.21 12.94
N ASN A 309 47.26 6.85 12.99
CA ASN A 309 47.71 5.51 12.68
C ASN A 309 48.79 5.06 13.65
N ILE A 310 48.82 3.78 13.89
CA ILE A 310 49.88 3.09 14.66
C ILE A 310 50.21 1.81 13.91
N GLY A 311 51.50 1.53 13.76
CA GLY A 311 51.93 0.37 12.99
C GLY A 311 53.43 0.24 12.88
N THR A 312 53.83 -0.44 11.84
CA THR A 312 55.26 -0.65 11.49
C THR A 312 55.45 -0.45 10.01
N GLN A 313 56.59 0.15 9.63
CA GLN A 313 56.97 0.41 8.25
C GLN A 313 58.45 0.07 8.04
N ALA A 314 58.76 -0.65 6.99
CA ALA A 314 60.11 -1.10 6.70
C ALA A 314 60.42 -1.13 5.20
N ALA A 315 61.69 -0.99 4.86
CA ALA A 315 62.19 -1.06 3.49
C ALA A 315 62.22 -2.49 2.91
N THR A 316 62.10 -3.52 3.76
CA THR A 316 62.01 -4.92 3.34
C THR A 316 61.02 -5.65 4.20
N ILE A 317 60.34 -6.64 3.62
CA ILE A 317 59.34 -7.45 4.37
C ILE A 317 59.97 -8.17 5.56
N GLY A 318 61.25 -8.59 5.48
CA GLY A 318 61.93 -9.31 6.52
C GLY A 318 62.30 -8.45 7.74
N THR A 319 62.23 -7.13 7.63
CA THR A 319 62.51 -6.19 8.75
C THR A 319 61.24 -5.56 9.30
N LEU A 320 60.10 -5.92 8.77
CA LEU A 320 58.81 -5.41 9.23
C LEU A 320 58.55 -5.90 10.68
N GLY A 321 58.29 -4.97 11.58
CA GLY A 321 58.11 -5.26 13.02
C GLY A 321 59.41 -5.34 13.83
N ALA A 322 60.58 -5.14 13.21
CA ALA A 322 61.86 -5.04 13.94
C ALA A 322 61.96 -3.73 14.73
N SER A 323 62.92 -3.70 15.68
CA SER A 323 63.19 -2.48 16.47
C SER A 323 63.50 -1.29 15.55
N GLY A 324 62.82 -0.15 15.73
CA GLY A 324 62.99 1.06 14.93
C GLY A 324 62.06 1.16 13.73
N THR A 325 61.19 0.18 13.46
CA THR A 325 60.22 0.26 12.36
C THR A 325 58.82 0.73 12.82
N GLY A 326 58.59 0.92 14.12
CA GLY A 326 57.33 1.41 14.68
C GLY A 326 57.02 2.85 14.26
N ILE A 327 55.81 3.08 13.83
CA ILE A 327 55.26 4.39 13.49
C ILE A 327 53.98 4.66 14.31
N ALA A 328 53.81 5.90 14.75
CA ALA A 328 52.57 6.38 15.33
C ALA A 328 52.39 7.84 14.93
N ALA A 329 51.18 8.16 14.47
CA ALA A 329 50.81 9.53 14.14
C ALA A 329 49.38 9.84 14.59
N LEU A 330 49.16 11.07 15.05
CA LEU A 330 47.85 11.64 15.32
C LEU A 330 47.78 13.03 14.68
N ALA A 331 46.75 13.26 13.87
CA ALA A 331 46.54 14.52 13.21
C ALA A 331 45.07 14.99 13.40
N GLY A 332 44.93 16.30 13.64
CA GLY A 332 43.64 16.99 13.63
C GLY A 332 43.64 18.07 12.58
N ALA A 333 42.62 18.14 11.77
CA ALA A 333 42.45 19.17 10.74
C ALA A 333 41.09 19.84 10.87
N LEU A 334 41.11 21.18 10.93
CA LEU A 334 39.90 21.99 10.84
C LEU A 334 39.83 22.54 9.40
N SER A 335 38.79 22.21 8.68
CA SER A 335 38.60 22.65 7.28
C SER A 335 37.28 23.39 7.10
N MET A 336 37.30 24.45 6.32
CA MET A 336 36.15 25.25 5.94
C MET A 336 36.23 25.60 4.44
N PRO A 337 35.16 25.36 3.67
CA PRO A 337 35.15 25.75 2.27
C PRO A 337 35.03 27.26 2.11
N LEU A 338 36.03 27.91 1.49
CA LEU A 338 36.03 29.37 1.28
C LEU A 338 35.73 29.80 -0.17
N LEU A 339 36.05 28.98 -1.16
CA LEU A 339 35.96 29.33 -2.57
C LEU A 339 35.02 28.45 -3.40
N ASN A 340 34.53 27.34 -2.87
CA ASN A 340 33.64 26.42 -3.58
C ASN A 340 32.15 26.67 -3.25
N TRP A 341 31.72 27.93 -3.34
CA TRP A 341 30.35 28.34 -2.98
C TRP A 341 29.29 27.74 -3.90
N GLY A 342 29.65 27.42 -5.16
CA GLY A 342 28.73 26.82 -6.12
C GLY A 342 28.14 25.49 -5.63
N ASP A 343 28.98 24.60 -5.12
CA ASP A 343 28.56 23.26 -4.69
C ASP A 343 27.65 23.33 -3.45
N GLN A 344 28.01 24.16 -2.44
CA GLN A 344 27.20 24.29 -1.24
C GLN A 344 25.83 24.96 -1.52
N VAL A 345 25.82 26.00 -2.39
CA VAL A 345 24.57 26.66 -2.81
C VAL A 345 23.69 25.66 -3.58
N THR A 346 24.28 24.87 -4.45
CA THR A 346 23.55 23.87 -5.24
C THR A 346 23.01 22.77 -4.34
N ALA A 347 23.81 22.22 -3.42
CA ALA A 347 23.39 21.20 -2.48
C ALA A 347 22.24 21.70 -1.56
N ALA A 348 22.30 22.95 -1.11
CA ALA A 348 21.23 23.54 -0.32
C ALA A 348 19.92 23.69 -1.13
N LYS A 349 20.01 24.18 -2.38
CA LYS A 349 18.87 24.29 -3.29
C LYS A 349 18.26 22.94 -3.64
N GLU A 350 19.07 21.92 -3.88
CA GLU A 350 18.60 20.55 -4.14
C GLU A 350 17.86 19.97 -2.92
N ALA A 351 18.40 20.20 -1.72
CA ALA A 351 17.75 19.77 -0.49
C ALA A 351 16.41 20.52 -0.25
N GLU A 352 16.36 21.83 -0.50
CA GLU A 352 15.14 22.64 -0.42
C GLU A 352 14.10 22.21 -1.46
N ALA A 353 14.49 21.94 -2.69
CA ALA A 353 13.60 21.39 -3.72
C ALA A 353 13.08 19.99 -3.35
N SER A 354 13.91 19.16 -2.71
CA SER A 354 13.53 17.84 -2.21
C SER A 354 12.51 17.95 -1.05
N LEU A 355 12.66 18.93 -0.17
CA LEU A 355 11.70 19.24 0.88
C LEU A 355 10.35 19.69 0.28
N GLU A 356 10.38 20.59 -0.71
CA GLU A 356 9.15 21.03 -1.38
C GLU A 356 8.45 19.88 -2.11
N LYS A 357 9.19 18.97 -2.73
CA LYS A 357 8.66 17.75 -3.30
C LYS A 357 7.98 16.87 -2.22
N ALA A 358 8.62 16.70 -1.06
CA ALA A 358 8.05 15.91 0.04
C ALA A 358 6.75 16.53 0.57
N ARG A 359 6.69 17.86 0.69
CA ARG A 359 5.48 18.61 1.07
C ARG A 359 4.35 18.42 0.05
N SER A 360 4.66 18.55 -1.24
CA SER A 360 3.68 18.34 -2.30
C SER A 360 3.17 16.90 -2.33
N THR A 361 4.04 15.93 -2.05
CA THR A 361 3.64 14.51 -1.94
C THR A 361 2.71 14.29 -0.74
N TYR A 362 3.00 14.89 0.42
CA TYR A 362 2.10 14.83 1.58
C TYR A 362 0.72 15.39 1.26
N LEU A 363 0.65 16.58 0.65
CA LEU A 363 -0.62 17.19 0.27
C LEU A 363 -1.39 16.33 -0.74
N ALA A 364 -0.72 15.75 -1.72
CA ALA A 364 -1.34 14.83 -2.68
C ALA A 364 -1.90 13.59 -1.98
N THR A 365 -1.17 13.00 -1.03
CA THR A 365 -1.64 11.84 -0.25
C THR A 365 -2.86 12.21 0.59
N LEU A 366 -2.89 13.41 1.20
CA LEU A 366 -4.04 13.90 1.97
C LEU A 366 -5.27 14.06 1.08
N LEU A 367 -5.13 14.71 -0.09
CA LEU A 367 -6.23 14.91 -1.02
C LEU A 367 -6.78 13.59 -1.55
N ASN A 368 -5.89 12.64 -1.90
CA ASN A 368 -6.29 11.30 -2.31
C ASN A 368 -7.06 10.55 -1.21
N ALA A 369 -6.61 10.68 0.04
CA ALA A 369 -7.28 10.05 1.18
C ALA A 369 -8.70 10.60 1.40
N LEU A 370 -8.89 11.91 1.23
CA LEU A 370 -10.22 12.55 1.27
C LEU A 370 -11.09 12.04 0.14
N GLU A 371 -10.58 12.03 -1.09
CA GLU A 371 -11.30 11.56 -2.27
C GLU A 371 -11.72 10.09 -2.12
N GLU A 372 -10.82 9.20 -1.73
CA GLU A 372 -11.10 7.78 -1.52
C GLU A 372 -12.23 7.57 -0.50
N THR A 373 -12.20 8.31 0.61
CA THR A 373 -13.21 8.20 1.66
C THR A 373 -14.57 8.70 1.20
N GLU A 374 -14.64 9.87 0.57
CA GLU A 374 -15.88 10.43 0.02
C GLU A 374 -16.48 9.53 -1.07
N ASN A 375 -15.64 8.99 -1.95
CA ASN A 375 -16.06 8.05 -2.99
C ASN A 375 -16.63 6.77 -2.38
N ALA A 376 -16.00 6.23 -1.33
CA ALA A 376 -16.48 5.03 -0.64
C ALA A 376 -17.83 5.28 0.06
N LEU A 377 -17.98 6.40 0.74
CA LEU A 377 -19.25 6.80 1.36
C LEU A 377 -20.37 6.96 0.33
N THR A 378 -20.08 7.65 -0.79
CA THR A 378 -21.02 7.82 -1.90
C THR A 378 -21.42 6.47 -2.52
N ALA A 379 -20.47 5.55 -2.66
CA ALA A 379 -20.75 4.21 -3.18
C ALA A 379 -21.67 3.41 -2.25
N ILE A 380 -21.44 3.48 -0.92
CA ILE A 380 -22.31 2.86 0.08
C ILE A 380 -23.73 3.43 0.00
N GLN A 381 -23.88 4.76 0.02
CA GLN A 381 -25.16 5.43 -0.09
C GLN A 381 -25.93 5.02 -1.38
N THR A 382 -25.21 4.98 -2.50
CA THR A 382 -25.76 4.59 -3.79
C THR A 382 -26.23 3.13 -3.76
N ALA A 383 -25.42 2.21 -3.24
CA ALA A 383 -25.78 0.80 -3.14
C ALA A 383 -26.99 0.57 -2.23
N GLN A 384 -27.07 1.29 -1.09
CA GLN A 384 -28.25 1.27 -0.20
C GLN A 384 -29.50 1.75 -0.89
N THR A 385 -29.45 2.88 -1.58
CA THR A 385 -30.58 3.47 -2.31
C THR A 385 -31.08 2.55 -3.42
N ARG A 386 -30.20 1.82 -4.10
CA ARG A 386 -30.52 0.88 -5.17
C ARG A 386 -31.14 -0.43 -4.66
N THR A 387 -30.93 -0.83 -3.42
CA THR A 387 -31.33 -2.14 -2.90
C THR A 387 -32.84 -2.37 -2.98
N ALA A 388 -33.67 -1.45 -2.49
CA ALA A 388 -35.13 -1.61 -2.51
C ALA A 388 -35.72 -1.62 -3.93
N PRO A 389 -35.38 -0.67 -4.83
CA PRO A 389 -35.84 -0.73 -6.22
C PRO A 389 -35.44 -2.00 -6.96
N LEU A 390 -34.18 -2.49 -6.77
CA LEU A 390 -33.70 -3.71 -7.42
C LEU A 390 -34.40 -4.96 -6.91
N THR A 391 -34.73 -5.01 -5.62
CA THR A 391 -35.52 -6.12 -5.03
C THR A 391 -36.92 -6.19 -5.62
N ILE A 392 -37.59 -5.03 -5.76
CA ILE A 392 -38.92 -4.94 -6.37
C ILE A 392 -38.84 -5.33 -7.85
N ALA A 393 -37.87 -4.83 -8.59
CA ALA A 393 -37.66 -5.14 -10.01
C ALA A 393 -37.40 -6.64 -10.23
N LEU A 394 -36.59 -7.27 -9.35
CA LEU A 394 -36.31 -8.70 -9.41
C LEU A 394 -37.60 -9.53 -9.20
N SER A 395 -38.38 -9.24 -8.16
CA SER A 395 -39.62 -9.92 -7.88
C SER A 395 -40.64 -9.80 -9.02
N ALA A 396 -40.76 -8.61 -9.60
CA ALA A 396 -41.64 -8.37 -10.76
C ALA A 396 -41.18 -9.14 -12.00
N ALA A 397 -39.86 -9.16 -12.27
CA ALA A 397 -39.29 -9.88 -13.41
C ALA A 397 -39.43 -11.40 -13.25
N GLU A 398 -39.29 -11.94 -12.04
CA GLU A 398 -39.49 -13.37 -11.75
C GLU A 398 -40.97 -13.77 -11.99
N SER A 399 -41.91 -13.00 -11.49
CA SER A 399 -43.31 -13.19 -11.75
C SER A 399 -43.70 -13.13 -13.22
N ALA A 400 -43.19 -12.10 -13.94
CA ALA A 400 -43.44 -11.94 -15.35
C ALA A 400 -42.88 -13.09 -16.21
N ALA A 401 -41.66 -13.55 -15.91
CA ALA A 401 -41.03 -14.66 -16.63
C ALA A 401 -41.75 -15.99 -16.40
N ASP A 402 -42.18 -16.27 -15.14
CA ASP A 402 -42.96 -17.47 -14.81
C ASP A 402 -44.31 -17.49 -15.52
N LEU A 403 -45.06 -16.39 -15.44
CA LEU A 403 -46.38 -16.28 -16.09
C LEU A 403 -46.28 -16.37 -17.63
N THR A 404 -45.26 -15.73 -18.22
CA THR A 404 -45.07 -15.77 -19.68
C THR A 404 -44.65 -17.18 -20.12
N MET A 405 -43.81 -17.88 -19.40
CA MET A 405 -43.48 -19.28 -19.70
C MET A 405 -44.70 -20.21 -19.62
N LYS A 406 -45.54 -20.05 -18.61
CA LYS A 406 -46.81 -20.78 -18.50
C LYS A 406 -47.74 -20.49 -19.66
N SER A 407 -47.90 -19.22 -20.06
CA SER A 407 -48.73 -18.82 -21.21
C SER A 407 -48.18 -19.34 -22.54
N TYR A 408 -46.86 -19.40 -22.70
CA TYR A 408 -46.20 -19.95 -23.87
C TYR A 408 -46.44 -21.47 -24.02
N ARG A 409 -46.39 -22.21 -22.92
CA ARG A 409 -46.67 -23.67 -22.89
C ARG A 409 -48.09 -24.01 -23.40
N VAL A 410 -49.08 -23.15 -23.11
CA VAL A 410 -50.45 -23.32 -23.58
C VAL A 410 -50.77 -22.58 -24.90
N GLY A 411 -49.78 -21.96 -25.50
CA GLY A 411 -49.89 -21.32 -26.81
C GLY A 411 -50.58 -19.95 -26.80
N LEU A 412 -50.70 -19.27 -25.65
CA LEU A 412 -51.31 -17.95 -25.53
C LEU A 412 -50.37 -16.79 -25.90
N VAL A 413 -49.11 -17.01 -25.89
CA VAL A 413 -48.09 -16.02 -26.27
C VAL A 413 -47.05 -16.65 -27.20
N ASP A 414 -46.31 -15.81 -27.94
CA ASP A 414 -45.22 -16.26 -28.81
C ASP A 414 -43.89 -16.37 -28.10
N TYR A 415 -42.91 -17.01 -28.75
CA TYR A 415 -41.56 -17.23 -28.22
C TYR A 415 -40.83 -15.91 -27.96
N GLN A 416 -41.11 -14.84 -28.73
CA GLN A 416 -40.46 -13.55 -28.54
C GLN A 416 -40.79 -12.94 -27.17
N ASN A 417 -42.01 -13.15 -26.65
CA ASN A 417 -42.41 -12.70 -25.32
C ASN A 417 -41.59 -13.46 -24.22
N VAL A 418 -41.37 -14.77 -24.40
CA VAL A 418 -40.53 -15.55 -23.51
C VAL A 418 -39.12 -15.01 -23.47
N LEU A 419 -38.52 -14.73 -24.66
CA LEU A 419 -37.16 -14.17 -24.74
C LEU A 419 -37.04 -12.84 -24.03
N ASN A 420 -38.00 -11.94 -24.24
CA ASN A 420 -37.99 -10.62 -23.62
C ASN A 420 -38.06 -10.70 -22.10
N THR A 421 -38.96 -11.52 -21.56
CA THR A 421 -39.07 -11.71 -20.09
C THR A 421 -37.89 -12.44 -19.49
N GLN A 422 -37.31 -13.44 -20.16
CA GLN A 422 -36.09 -14.12 -19.72
C GLN A 422 -34.87 -13.19 -19.69
N ARG A 423 -34.70 -12.32 -20.69
CA ARG A 423 -33.64 -11.29 -20.69
C ARG A 423 -33.82 -10.29 -19.55
N SER A 424 -35.08 -9.83 -19.34
CA SER A 424 -35.38 -8.93 -18.22
C SER A 424 -35.10 -9.59 -16.87
N LEU A 425 -35.45 -10.86 -16.69
CA LEU A 425 -35.16 -11.62 -15.48
C LEU A 425 -33.67 -11.80 -15.25
N LEU A 426 -32.90 -12.16 -16.30
CA LEU A 426 -31.45 -12.28 -16.20
C LEU A 426 -30.83 -10.97 -15.72
N THR A 427 -31.18 -9.85 -16.37
CA THR A 427 -30.69 -8.52 -16.02
C THR A 427 -31.07 -8.13 -14.59
N ALA A 428 -32.31 -8.39 -14.16
CA ALA A 428 -32.78 -8.06 -12.83
C ALA A 428 -32.02 -8.90 -11.74
N ARG A 429 -31.78 -10.19 -11.98
CA ARG A 429 -30.99 -11.06 -11.09
C ARG A 429 -29.55 -10.59 -10.99
N GLU A 430 -28.90 -10.32 -12.11
CA GLU A 430 -27.53 -9.85 -12.13
C GLU A 430 -27.37 -8.51 -11.42
N ASN A 431 -28.29 -7.55 -11.68
CA ASN A 431 -28.23 -6.23 -11.05
C ASN A 431 -28.43 -6.32 -9.54
N ALA A 432 -29.35 -7.12 -9.04
CA ALA A 432 -29.58 -7.29 -7.60
C ALA A 432 -28.32 -7.87 -6.92
N ARG A 433 -27.74 -8.94 -7.46
CA ARG A 433 -26.55 -9.59 -6.89
C ARG A 433 -25.28 -8.75 -7.04
N THR A 434 -25.14 -8.03 -8.15
CA THR A 434 -24.03 -7.08 -8.34
C THR A 434 -24.11 -5.94 -7.33
N ASN A 435 -25.31 -5.42 -7.02
CA ASN A 435 -25.49 -4.39 -5.99
C ASN A 435 -25.12 -4.87 -4.59
N GLU A 436 -25.37 -6.14 -4.25
CA GLU A 436 -24.91 -6.75 -2.98
C GLU A 436 -23.39 -6.77 -2.91
N ALA A 437 -22.72 -7.13 -4.03
CA ALA A 437 -21.26 -7.13 -4.11
C ALA A 437 -20.66 -5.70 -4.14
N ASP A 438 -21.32 -4.75 -4.82
CA ASP A 438 -20.95 -3.34 -4.83
C ASP A 438 -20.95 -2.77 -3.40
N MET A 439 -21.98 -3.09 -2.60
CA MET A 439 -22.08 -2.72 -1.20
C MET A 439 -20.91 -3.29 -0.38
N ALA A 440 -20.62 -4.58 -0.56
CA ALA A 440 -19.53 -5.25 0.12
C ALA A 440 -18.18 -4.62 -0.23
N SER A 441 -17.94 -4.38 -1.52
CA SER A 441 -16.71 -3.76 -2.03
C SER A 441 -16.56 -2.31 -1.54
N ALA A 442 -17.65 -1.53 -1.51
CA ALA A 442 -17.64 -0.16 -1.01
C ALA A 442 -17.26 -0.10 0.47
N LEU A 443 -17.72 -1.06 1.27
CA LEU A 443 -17.35 -1.18 2.68
C LEU A 443 -15.87 -1.55 2.86
N ILE A 444 -15.34 -2.48 2.06
CA ILE A 444 -13.91 -2.80 2.04
C ILE A 444 -13.09 -1.55 1.71
N THR A 445 -13.49 -0.82 0.66
CA THR A 445 -12.83 0.44 0.26
C THR A 445 -12.89 1.47 1.36
N LEU A 446 -14.02 1.63 2.05
CA LEU A 446 -14.13 2.55 3.17
C LEU A 446 -13.16 2.19 4.31
N TYR A 447 -13.08 0.91 4.70
CA TYR A 447 -12.14 0.49 5.73
C TYR A 447 -10.69 0.77 5.35
N THR A 448 -10.34 0.53 4.10
CA THR A 448 -9.00 0.84 3.57
C THR A 448 -8.73 2.34 3.58
N ALA A 449 -9.69 3.13 3.10
CA ALA A 449 -9.61 4.60 3.07
C ALA A 449 -9.49 5.22 4.47
N LEU A 450 -10.08 4.59 5.48
CA LEU A 450 -9.92 4.97 6.89
C LEU A 450 -8.59 4.51 7.51
N GLY A 451 -7.69 3.91 6.70
CA GLY A 451 -6.37 3.44 7.12
C GLY A 451 -6.38 2.09 7.81
N GLY A 452 -7.45 1.28 7.64
CA GLY A 452 -7.61 -0.02 8.28
C GLY A 452 -7.68 0.06 9.81
N ALA A 453 -7.85 1.27 10.34
CA ALA A 453 -7.80 1.61 11.75
C ALA A 453 -6.53 1.11 12.47
N TRP A 454 -5.38 1.23 11.77
CA TRP A 454 -4.09 0.93 12.36
C TRP A 454 -3.90 1.72 13.66
N LYS A 455 -3.51 1.00 14.70
CA LYS A 455 -2.94 1.59 15.91
C LYS A 455 -1.55 1.01 16.10
N ALA A 456 -0.58 1.88 16.36
CA ALA A 456 0.75 1.41 16.73
C ALA A 456 0.65 0.39 17.87
N THR A 457 1.19 -0.80 17.67
CA THR A 457 1.34 -1.79 18.74
C THR A 457 2.26 -1.20 19.83
N GLU A 458 2.16 -1.72 21.07
CA GLU A 458 3.07 -1.27 22.14
C GLU A 458 4.55 -1.39 21.74
N ALA A 459 4.92 -2.44 20.99
CA ALA A 459 6.27 -2.59 20.47
C ALA A 459 6.63 -1.52 19.44
N GLN A 460 5.70 -1.14 18.57
CA GLN A 460 5.87 -0.05 17.60
C GLN A 460 5.90 1.31 18.31
N GLN A 461 5.02 1.55 19.29
CA GLN A 461 5.06 2.74 20.13
C GLN A 461 6.38 2.88 20.89
N GLN A 462 6.88 1.78 21.46
CA GLN A 462 8.20 1.77 22.09
C GLN A 462 9.33 1.99 21.09
N LEU A 463 9.19 1.50 19.85
CA LEU A 463 10.14 1.80 18.79
C LEU A 463 10.10 3.28 18.40
N PHE A 464 8.92 3.86 18.27
CA PHE A 464 8.75 5.30 18.06
C PHE A 464 9.36 6.11 19.20
N LEU A 465 9.06 5.77 20.46
CA LEU A 465 9.63 6.43 21.64
C LEU A 465 11.15 6.26 21.70
N LYS A 466 11.69 5.08 21.43
CA LYS A 466 13.14 4.85 21.36
C LYS A 466 13.82 5.62 20.24
N LEU A 467 13.13 5.89 19.15
CA LEU A 467 13.62 6.69 18.04
C LEU A 467 13.51 8.19 18.35
N ASP A 468 12.55 8.60 19.19
CA ASP A 468 12.30 9.98 19.64
C ASP A 468 13.17 10.37 20.83
N ASP A 469 13.26 9.57 21.90
CA ASP A 469 14.10 9.79 23.09
C ASP A 469 15.62 9.85 22.79
N ARG A 470 16.04 9.30 21.66
CA ARG A 470 17.43 9.44 21.19
C ARG A 470 17.62 10.65 20.26
N ALA A 471 16.57 11.44 20.05
CA ALA A 471 16.61 12.70 19.29
C ALA A 471 16.89 13.92 20.20
N SER A 472 16.66 13.81 21.50
CA SER A 472 17.09 14.75 22.55
C SER A 472 18.53 14.44 22.99
#